data_cfb7e42d9048f0d5bc3f187e0c4fd0d4
#
_entry.id   cfb7e42d9048f0d5bc3f187e0c4fd0d4
#
_cell.length_a   1.000
_cell.length_b   1.000
_cell.length_c   1.000
_cell.angle_alpha   90.00
_cell.angle_beta   90.00
_cell.angle_gamma   90.00
#
_symmetry.space_group_name_H-M   'P 1'
#
loop_
_entity.id
_entity.type
_entity.pdbx_description
1 polymer ?
#
loop_
_entity_poly.entity_id
_entity_poly.type
_entity_poly.pdbx_seq_one_letter_code
_entity_poly.pdbx_strand_id
1 'polypeptide(L)'
;MLVTALVVLLGPAGVPWRRLWRAYRVPLGFCVTGAATLLIQVGGPNGFVALAEGGPARAGQLLLRTSAASLGVLLFAFTTPMSDLLPRLVRAGVPAPVVDVALVTYRMSFLLLDSLRRIREAQAARLGHTTRTAAWRSLSGLGATAFVRAFDRAARLQSGLAGRGYDGTLRVLVPDARVSVRFTAASAVLLVSLTALTLVLERPLT
;
A
#
# COMPACT_ATOMS: atom_id res chain seq x y z
N MET A 1 17.40 -10.52 -0.35
CA MET A 1 16.03 -9.93 -0.23
C MET A 1 15.88 -8.66 -1.07
N LEU A 2 16.67 -7.59 -0.85
CA LEU A 2 16.58 -6.34 -1.63
C LEU A 2 16.73 -6.54 -3.15
N VAL A 3 17.79 -7.22 -3.57
CA VAL A 3 18.10 -7.46 -4.99
C VAL A 3 17.02 -8.29 -5.66
N THR A 4 16.51 -9.32 -4.98
CA THR A 4 15.46 -10.19 -5.53
C THR A 4 14.13 -9.47 -5.68
N ALA A 5 13.71 -8.65 -4.69
CA ALA A 5 12.52 -7.83 -4.81
C ALA A 5 12.64 -6.81 -5.95
N LEU A 6 13.82 -6.19 -6.11
CA LEU A 6 14.07 -5.24 -7.19
C LEU A 6 14.06 -5.91 -8.57
N VAL A 7 14.69 -7.08 -8.71
CA VAL A 7 14.71 -7.86 -9.96
C VAL A 7 13.30 -8.28 -10.37
N VAL A 8 12.46 -8.74 -9.42
CA VAL A 8 11.09 -9.14 -9.71
C VAL A 8 10.22 -7.93 -10.06
N LEU A 9 10.42 -6.78 -9.42
CA LEU A 9 9.67 -5.55 -9.72
C LEU A 9 9.99 -4.99 -11.11
N LEU A 10 11.26 -4.99 -11.50
CA LEU A 10 11.71 -4.43 -12.78
C LEU A 10 11.56 -5.40 -13.95
N GLY A 11 11.68 -6.71 -13.69
CA GLY A 11 11.62 -7.75 -14.71
C GLY A 11 10.18 -8.21 -14.98
N PRO A 12 9.70 -9.31 -14.39
CA PRO A 12 8.41 -9.92 -14.74
C PRO A 12 7.20 -9.07 -14.39
N ALA A 13 7.30 -8.17 -13.39
CA ALA A 13 6.18 -7.28 -13.03
C ALA A 13 6.06 -6.05 -13.93
N GLY A 14 7.08 -5.74 -14.74
CA GLY A 14 7.04 -4.64 -15.72
C GLY A 14 6.76 -3.25 -15.13
N VAL A 15 7.08 -3.04 -13.85
CA VAL A 15 6.82 -1.77 -13.18
C VAL A 15 7.84 -0.72 -13.62
N PRO A 16 7.43 0.41 -14.21
CA PRO A 16 8.37 1.43 -14.66
C PRO A 16 9.14 2.02 -13.47
N TRP A 17 10.47 2.07 -13.58
CA TRP A 17 11.39 2.57 -12.54
C TRP A 17 10.94 3.89 -11.90
N ARG A 18 10.39 4.81 -12.69
CA ARG A 18 9.90 6.12 -12.20
C ARG A 18 8.75 5.98 -11.20
N ARG A 19 7.86 4.99 -11.38
CA ARG A 19 6.75 4.72 -10.42
C ARG A 19 7.27 4.08 -9.16
N LEU A 20 8.16 3.12 -9.30
CA LEU A 20 8.82 2.45 -8.17
C LEU A 20 9.56 3.46 -7.31
N TRP A 21 10.42 4.30 -7.91
CA TRP A 21 11.17 5.32 -7.20
C TRP A 21 10.26 6.33 -6.48
N ARG A 22 9.20 6.77 -7.14
CA ARG A 22 8.24 7.71 -6.54
C ARG A 22 7.51 7.10 -5.33
N ALA A 23 7.18 5.82 -5.36
CA ALA A 23 6.55 5.11 -4.26
C ALA A 23 7.54 4.82 -3.13
N TYR A 24 8.80 4.47 -3.48
CA TYR A 24 9.81 4.06 -2.52
C TYR A 24 10.44 5.23 -1.74
N ARG A 25 10.52 6.42 -2.33
CA ARG A 25 11.17 7.60 -1.70
C ARG A 25 10.56 7.99 -0.35
N VAL A 26 9.26 7.77 -0.14
CA VAL A 26 8.59 8.12 1.13
C VAL A 26 8.95 7.13 2.24
N PRO A 27 8.82 5.81 2.05
CA PRO A 27 9.35 4.84 3.00
C PRO A 27 10.84 5.00 3.27
N LEU A 28 11.64 5.25 2.22
CA LEU A 28 13.09 5.48 2.34
C LEU A 28 13.39 6.69 3.25
N GLY A 29 12.70 7.80 3.06
CA GLY A 29 12.87 8.99 3.90
C GLY A 29 12.60 8.68 5.37
N PHE A 30 11.54 7.93 5.66
CA PHE A 30 11.21 7.48 7.01
C PHE A 30 12.29 6.53 7.58
N CYS A 31 12.80 5.61 6.78
CA CYS A 31 13.87 4.70 7.18
C CYS A 31 15.18 5.46 7.49
N VAL A 32 15.52 6.46 6.68
CA VAL A 32 16.73 7.29 6.88
C VAL A 32 16.61 8.10 8.17
N THR A 33 15.46 8.74 8.42
CA THR A 33 15.26 9.47 9.67
C THR A 33 15.33 8.55 10.90
N GLY A 34 14.72 7.36 10.83
CA GLY A 34 14.83 6.36 11.89
C GLY A 34 16.26 5.84 12.10
N ALA A 35 17.03 5.64 11.03
CA ALA A 35 18.42 5.24 11.13
C ALA A 35 19.32 6.37 11.68
N ALA A 36 19.03 7.63 11.37
CA ALA A 36 19.76 8.77 11.87
C ALA A 36 19.65 8.91 13.40
N THR A 37 18.52 8.53 13.99
CA THR A 37 18.38 8.54 15.44
C THR A 37 19.31 7.55 16.15
N LEU A 38 19.69 6.46 15.49
CA LEU A 38 20.65 5.47 16.05
C LEU A 38 22.11 5.94 16.01
N LEU A 39 22.41 7.00 15.27
CA LEU A 39 23.74 7.59 15.25
C LEU A 39 23.99 8.51 16.44
N ILE A 40 22.92 8.98 17.09
CA ILE A 40 22.99 9.95 18.16
C ILE A 40 22.64 9.27 19.48
N GLN A 41 23.57 9.31 20.43
CA GLN A 41 23.34 8.85 21.81
C GLN A 41 23.19 10.08 22.70
N VAL A 42 22.09 10.15 23.43
CA VAL A 42 21.83 11.22 24.42
C VAL A 42 22.05 10.66 25.81
N GLY A 43 22.87 11.34 26.62
CA GLY A 43 23.11 10.96 28.04
C GLY A 43 24.22 9.94 28.25
N GLY A 44 25.20 9.86 27.37
CA GLY A 44 26.39 9.02 27.56
C GLY A 44 27.46 9.64 28.49
N PRO A 45 28.45 8.86 28.95
CA PRO A 45 29.52 9.32 29.84
C PRO A 45 30.41 10.41 29.24
N ASN A 46 30.37 10.63 27.92
CA ASN A 46 31.17 11.57 27.17
C ASN A 46 30.45 12.88 26.80
N GLY A 47 29.25 13.17 27.36
CA GLY A 47 28.52 14.39 27.14
C GLY A 47 27.03 14.18 26.78
N PHE A 48 26.27 15.30 26.68
CA PHE A 48 24.83 15.26 26.41
C PHE A 48 24.47 14.67 25.04
N VAL A 49 25.37 14.78 24.06
CA VAL A 49 25.20 14.25 22.69
C VAL A 49 26.53 13.65 22.24
N ALA A 50 26.56 12.37 21.98
CA ALA A 50 27.73 11.65 21.48
C ALA A 50 27.34 10.74 20.31
N LEU A 51 28.31 10.41 19.43
CA LEU A 51 28.13 9.37 18.43
C LEU A 51 28.09 8.00 19.15
N ALA A 52 27.01 7.25 18.91
CA ALA A 52 26.84 5.93 19.52
C ALA A 52 27.91 4.95 19.01
N GLU A 53 28.63 4.29 19.93
CA GLU A 53 29.55 3.21 19.59
C GLU A 53 28.81 2.08 18.88
N GLY A 54 29.22 1.74 17.63
CA GLY A 54 28.50 0.81 16.77
C GLY A 54 27.24 1.37 16.13
N GLY A 55 26.92 2.66 16.30
CA GLY A 55 25.78 3.35 15.69
C GLY A 55 25.71 3.18 14.16
N PRO A 56 26.81 3.40 13.41
CA PRO A 56 26.78 3.26 11.95
C PRO A 56 26.45 1.83 11.48
N ALA A 57 26.96 0.80 12.16
CA ALA A 57 26.67 -0.60 11.84
C ALA A 57 25.18 -0.93 12.09
N ARG A 58 24.65 -0.50 13.23
CA ARG A 58 23.23 -0.69 13.59
C ARG A 58 22.30 0.10 12.65
N ALA A 59 22.64 1.34 12.34
CA ALA A 59 21.90 2.16 11.39
C ALA A 59 21.89 1.54 9.98
N GLY A 60 23.03 1.05 9.50
CA GLY A 60 23.14 0.34 8.23
C GLY A 60 22.30 -0.94 8.19
N GLN A 61 22.33 -1.74 9.25
CA GLN A 61 21.52 -2.95 9.37
C GLN A 61 20.01 -2.62 9.40
N LEU A 62 19.60 -1.57 10.12
CA LEU A 62 18.22 -1.10 10.12
C LEU A 62 17.78 -0.67 8.73
N LEU A 63 18.57 0.15 8.04
CA LEU A 63 18.28 0.60 6.68
C LEU A 63 18.11 -0.57 5.71
N LEU A 64 18.98 -1.56 5.77
CA LEU A 64 18.88 -2.74 4.92
C LEU A 64 17.62 -3.55 5.21
N ARG A 65 17.29 -3.81 6.47
CA ARG A 65 16.09 -4.57 6.87
C ARG A 65 14.80 -3.83 6.47
N THR A 66 14.70 -2.55 6.80
CA THR A 66 13.49 -1.75 6.52
C THR A 66 13.31 -1.51 5.02
N SER A 67 14.40 -1.32 4.28
CA SER A 67 14.37 -1.21 2.81
C SER A 67 13.89 -2.51 2.17
N ALA A 68 14.37 -3.66 2.64
CA ALA A 68 13.94 -4.97 2.16
C ALA A 68 12.44 -5.20 2.41
N ALA A 69 11.97 -4.91 3.61
CA ALA A 69 10.55 -5.02 3.95
C ALA A 69 9.68 -4.08 3.11
N SER A 70 10.09 -2.82 2.95
CA SER A 70 9.37 -1.83 2.15
C SER A 70 9.28 -2.24 0.67
N LEU A 71 10.36 -2.75 0.09
CA LEU A 71 10.34 -3.27 -1.28
C LEU A 71 9.46 -4.51 -1.42
N GLY A 72 9.43 -5.39 -0.42
CA GLY A 72 8.52 -6.54 -0.39
C GLY A 72 7.05 -6.12 -0.41
N VAL A 73 6.67 -5.13 0.41
CA VAL A 73 5.31 -4.57 0.43
C VAL A 73 4.96 -3.89 -0.90
N LEU A 74 5.89 -3.13 -1.48
CA LEU A 74 5.70 -2.51 -2.79
C LEU A 74 5.55 -3.56 -3.90
N LEU A 75 6.33 -4.63 -3.86
CA LEU A 75 6.20 -5.76 -4.78
C LEU A 75 4.77 -6.31 -4.73
N PHE A 76 4.28 -6.62 -3.53
CA PHE A 76 2.91 -7.10 -3.35
C PHE A 76 1.87 -6.09 -3.85
N ALA A 77 2.01 -4.81 -3.51
CA ALA A 77 1.07 -3.76 -3.90
C ALA A 77 1.01 -3.52 -5.42
N PHE A 78 2.13 -3.66 -6.13
CA PHE A 78 2.16 -3.47 -7.58
C PHE A 78 1.77 -4.73 -8.37
N THR A 79 1.93 -5.91 -7.79
CA THR A 79 1.65 -7.19 -8.48
C THR A 79 0.27 -7.74 -8.18
N THR A 80 -0.34 -7.36 -7.05
CA THR A 80 -1.61 -7.95 -6.61
C THR A 80 -2.71 -6.89 -6.57
N PRO A 81 -3.56 -6.80 -7.61
CA PRO A 81 -4.70 -5.88 -7.58
C PRO A 81 -5.71 -6.33 -6.51
N MET A 82 -6.30 -5.35 -5.81
CA MET A 82 -7.29 -5.63 -4.75
C MET A 82 -8.52 -6.38 -5.27
N SER A 83 -8.91 -6.16 -6.53
CA SER A 83 -9.99 -6.90 -7.18
C SER A 83 -9.80 -8.42 -7.18
N ASP A 84 -8.56 -8.88 -7.23
CA ASP A 84 -8.22 -10.30 -7.26
C ASP A 84 -7.97 -10.85 -5.86
N LEU A 85 -7.52 -9.99 -4.95
CA LEU A 85 -7.24 -10.35 -3.56
C LEU A 85 -8.55 -10.61 -2.79
N LEU A 86 -9.52 -9.69 -2.89
CA LEU A 86 -10.75 -9.74 -2.11
C LEU A 86 -11.53 -11.06 -2.28
N PRO A 87 -11.79 -11.57 -3.50
CA PRO A 87 -12.49 -12.83 -3.67
C PRO A 87 -11.73 -14.05 -3.11
N ARG A 88 -10.40 -13.97 -3.05
CA ARG A 88 -9.57 -15.04 -2.47
C ARG A 88 -9.68 -15.12 -0.95
N LEU A 89 -10.01 -13.99 -0.29
CA LEU A 89 -10.23 -13.97 1.16
C LEU A 89 -11.43 -14.81 1.58
N VAL A 90 -12.46 -14.95 0.74
CA VAL A 90 -13.58 -15.87 1.00
C VAL A 90 -13.08 -17.32 1.08
N ARG A 91 -12.18 -17.72 0.16
CA ARG A 91 -11.54 -19.04 0.18
C ARG A 91 -10.63 -19.25 1.40
N ALA A 92 -10.12 -18.17 1.97
CA ALA A 92 -9.31 -18.17 3.19
C ALA A 92 -10.15 -18.17 4.49
N GLY A 93 -11.49 -18.23 4.38
CA GLY A 93 -12.39 -18.33 5.53
C GLY A 93 -13.01 -17.00 5.99
N VAL A 94 -12.78 -15.90 5.27
CA VAL A 94 -13.44 -14.61 5.59
C VAL A 94 -14.93 -14.70 5.16
N PRO A 95 -15.90 -14.29 6.02
CA PRO A 95 -17.31 -14.31 5.68
C PRO A 95 -17.63 -13.55 4.39
N ALA A 96 -18.38 -14.13 3.48
CA ALA A 96 -18.72 -13.54 2.19
C ALA A 96 -19.32 -12.12 2.29
N PRO A 97 -20.24 -11.80 3.22
CA PRO A 97 -20.78 -10.44 3.34
C PRO A 97 -19.72 -9.37 3.61
N VAL A 98 -18.66 -9.71 4.37
CA VAL A 98 -17.56 -8.77 4.66
C VAL A 98 -16.77 -8.47 3.39
N VAL A 99 -16.50 -9.49 2.59
CA VAL A 99 -15.78 -9.34 1.32
C VAL A 99 -16.62 -8.57 0.30
N ASP A 100 -17.93 -8.79 0.25
CA ASP A 100 -18.86 -8.07 -0.60
C ASP A 100 -18.88 -6.58 -0.29
N VAL A 101 -18.97 -6.22 1.01
CA VAL A 101 -18.87 -4.81 1.45
C VAL A 101 -17.53 -4.19 1.06
N ALA A 102 -16.43 -4.92 1.27
CA ALA A 102 -15.09 -4.44 0.91
C ALA A 102 -14.97 -4.21 -0.60
N LEU A 103 -15.50 -5.11 -1.42
CA LEU A 103 -15.46 -5.04 -2.88
C LEU A 103 -16.28 -3.87 -3.42
N VAL A 104 -17.50 -3.68 -2.88
CA VAL A 104 -18.34 -2.52 -3.20
C VAL A 104 -17.66 -1.22 -2.78
N THR A 105 -17.11 -1.17 -1.57
CA THR A 105 -16.38 0.00 -1.06
C THR A 105 -15.20 0.34 -1.95
N TYR A 106 -14.40 -0.65 -2.33
CA TYR A 106 -13.26 -0.47 -3.24
C TYR A 106 -13.69 0.12 -4.57
N ARG A 107 -14.70 -0.46 -5.22
CA ARG A 107 -15.24 0.03 -6.49
C ARG A 107 -15.81 1.44 -6.38
N MET A 108 -16.59 1.72 -5.33
CA MET A 108 -17.22 3.02 -5.13
C MET A 108 -16.21 4.10 -4.80
N SER A 109 -15.08 3.77 -4.14
CA SER A 109 -13.99 4.70 -3.85
C SER A 109 -13.40 5.31 -5.14
N PHE A 110 -13.17 4.53 -6.19
CA PHE A 110 -12.67 5.07 -7.46
C PHE A 110 -13.66 6.01 -8.14
N LEU A 111 -14.94 5.64 -8.14
CA LEU A 111 -15.98 6.48 -8.72
C LEU A 111 -16.14 7.80 -7.94
N LEU A 112 -15.96 7.74 -6.63
CA LEU A 112 -15.98 8.93 -5.79
C LEU A 112 -14.76 9.81 -6.05
N LEU A 113 -13.56 9.22 -6.15
CA LEU A 113 -12.33 9.93 -6.49
C LEU A 113 -12.43 10.66 -7.83
N ASP A 114 -13.00 10.03 -8.87
CA ASP A 114 -13.22 10.70 -10.15
C ASP A 114 -14.20 11.87 -10.03
N SER A 115 -15.25 11.71 -9.23
CA SER A 115 -16.18 12.81 -8.94
C SER A 115 -15.48 13.96 -8.23
N LEU A 116 -14.63 13.67 -7.23
CA LEU A 116 -13.87 14.67 -6.49
C LEU A 116 -12.87 15.41 -7.37
N ARG A 117 -12.19 14.72 -8.29
CA ARG A 117 -11.29 15.35 -9.26
C ARG A 117 -12.02 16.38 -10.11
N ARG A 118 -13.18 16.03 -10.68
CA ARG A 118 -14.01 16.94 -11.48
C ARG A 118 -14.47 18.16 -10.67
N ILE A 119 -14.88 17.98 -9.41
CA ILE A 119 -15.27 19.09 -8.54
C ILE A 119 -14.07 20.00 -8.28
N ARG A 120 -12.89 19.43 -7.97
CA ARG A 120 -11.68 20.19 -7.74
C ARG A 120 -11.25 20.99 -8.97
N GLU A 121 -11.34 20.40 -10.16
CA GLU A 121 -11.08 21.09 -11.44
C GLU A 121 -12.05 22.25 -11.65
N ALA A 122 -13.34 22.05 -11.40
CA ALA A 122 -14.33 23.12 -11.48
C ALA A 122 -14.09 24.25 -10.44
N GLN A 123 -13.66 23.90 -9.23
CA GLN A 123 -13.29 24.88 -8.20
C GLN A 123 -12.02 25.66 -8.60
N ALA A 124 -11.03 24.97 -9.19
CA ALA A 124 -9.82 25.61 -9.68
C ALA A 124 -10.13 26.61 -10.82
N ALA A 125 -11.02 26.23 -11.76
CA ALA A 125 -11.47 27.12 -12.83
C ALA A 125 -12.19 28.40 -12.30
N ARG A 126 -12.81 28.32 -11.11
CA ARG A 126 -13.45 29.45 -10.42
C ARG A 126 -12.53 30.17 -9.44
N LEU A 127 -11.22 30.00 -9.56
CA LEU A 127 -10.20 30.60 -8.68
C LEU A 127 -10.35 30.23 -7.19
N GLY A 128 -10.96 29.09 -6.89
CA GLY A 128 -11.23 28.63 -5.52
C GLY A 128 -9.98 28.30 -4.69
N HIS A 129 -8.78 28.36 -5.27
CA HIS A 129 -7.51 28.03 -4.60
C HIS A 129 -6.51 29.21 -4.60
N THR A 130 -6.93 30.43 -4.94
CA THR A 130 -6.05 31.60 -5.06
C THR A 130 -5.56 32.12 -3.71
N THR A 131 -6.38 32.01 -2.67
CA THR A 131 -6.01 32.42 -1.31
C THR A 131 -6.16 31.27 -0.33
N ARG A 132 -5.47 31.33 0.82
CA ARG A 132 -5.58 30.29 1.85
C ARG A 132 -7.03 30.10 2.34
N THR A 133 -7.74 31.20 2.55
CA THR A 133 -9.16 31.17 2.96
C THR A 133 -10.07 30.57 1.89
N ALA A 134 -9.88 30.93 0.62
CA ALA A 134 -10.60 30.33 -0.50
C ALA A 134 -10.30 28.82 -0.63
N ALA A 135 -9.03 28.44 -0.48
CA ALA A 135 -8.62 27.04 -0.53
C ALA A 135 -9.26 26.20 0.59
N TRP A 136 -9.31 26.72 1.83
CA TRP A 136 -9.99 26.04 2.94
C TRP A 136 -11.50 25.91 2.71
N ARG A 137 -12.14 26.97 2.21
CA ARG A 137 -13.56 26.91 1.84
C ARG A 137 -13.84 25.92 0.72
N SER A 138 -12.98 25.89 -0.29
CA SER A 138 -13.07 24.90 -1.39
C SER A 138 -12.89 23.48 -0.90
N LEU A 139 -11.94 23.25 0.01
CA LEU A 139 -11.66 21.94 0.58
C LEU A 139 -12.82 21.45 1.46
N SER A 140 -13.37 22.30 2.32
CA SER A 140 -14.54 21.95 3.15
C SER A 140 -15.78 21.67 2.30
N GLY A 141 -16.04 22.50 1.27
CA GLY A 141 -17.09 22.27 0.29
C GLY A 141 -16.92 20.99 -0.51
N LEU A 142 -15.66 20.64 -0.86
CA LEU A 142 -15.33 19.37 -1.51
C LEU A 142 -15.70 18.19 -0.61
N GLY A 143 -15.33 18.22 0.66
CA GLY A 143 -15.66 17.19 1.64
C GLY A 143 -17.16 17.02 1.84
N ALA A 144 -17.90 18.10 2.04
CA ALA A 144 -19.35 18.08 2.18
C ALA A 144 -20.04 17.50 0.93
N THR A 145 -19.65 17.96 -0.26
CA THR A 145 -20.19 17.45 -1.53
C THR A 145 -19.85 15.96 -1.74
N ALA A 146 -18.65 15.54 -1.34
CA ALA A 146 -18.23 14.14 -1.39
C ALA A 146 -19.14 13.26 -0.52
N PHE A 147 -19.40 13.71 0.70
CA PHE A 147 -20.26 12.98 1.64
C PHE A 147 -21.68 12.83 1.10
N VAL A 148 -22.32 13.93 0.66
CA VAL A 148 -23.67 13.89 0.10
C VAL A 148 -23.73 12.95 -1.10
N ARG A 149 -22.79 13.05 -2.03
CA ARG A 149 -22.74 12.18 -3.22
C ARG A 149 -22.53 10.70 -2.85
N ALA A 150 -21.70 10.42 -1.84
CA ALA A 150 -21.50 9.05 -1.38
C ALA A 150 -22.80 8.47 -0.78
N PHE A 151 -23.49 9.27 0.04
CA PHE A 151 -24.75 8.88 0.65
C PHE A 151 -25.85 8.64 -0.39
N ASP A 152 -26.05 9.58 -1.32
CA ASP A 152 -27.01 9.43 -2.42
C ASP A 152 -26.73 8.20 -3.27
N ARG A 153 -25.44 7.92 -3.50
CA ARG A 153 -25.03 6.74 -4.27
C ARG A 153 -25.32 5.45 -3.53
N ALA A 154 -25.08 5.42 -2.21
CA ALA A 154 -25.39 4.27 -1.37
C ALA A 154 -26.90 4.01 -1.36
N ALA A 155 -27.75 5.05 -1.20
CA ALA A 155 -29.19 4.93 -1.24
C ALA A 155 -29.70 4.37 -2.58
N ARG A 156 -29.18 4.90 -3.71
CA ARG A 156 -29.53 4.39 -5.05
C ARG A 156 -29.06 2.95 -5.26
N LEU A 157 -27.88 2.58 -4.75
CA LEU A 157 -27.37 1.21 -4.82
C LEU A 157 -28.27 0.27 -4.04
N GLN A 158 -28.64 0.64 -2.82
CA GLN A 158 -29.54 -0.14 -1.98
C GLN A 158 -30.90 -0.39 -2.66
N SER A 159 -31.53 0.68 -3.18
CA SER A 159 -32.80 0.57 -3.90
C SER A 159 -32.67 -0.30 -5.16
N GLY A 160 -31.58 -0.13 -5.91
CA GLY A 160 -31.30 -0.93 -7.11
C GLY A 160 -31.03 -2.40 -6.82
N LEU A 161 -30.40 -2.73 -5.71
CA LEU A 161 -30.18 -4.11 -5.25
C LEU A 161 -31.48 -4.75 -4.77
N ALA A 162 -32.27 -4.03 -3.97
CA ALA A 162 -33.58 -4.49 -3.51
C ALA A 162 -34.52 -4.83 -4.68
N GLY A 163 -34.56 -3.94 -5.70
CA GLY A 163 -35.36 -4.19 -6.92
C GLY A 163 -34.89 -5.36 -7.79
N ARG A 164 -33.67 -5.87 -7.54
CA ARG A 164 -33.09 -7.06 -8.23
C ARG A 164 -33.11 -8.33 -7.40
N GLY A 165 -33.83 -8.33 -6.29
CA GLY A 165 -33.94 -9.49 -5.43
C GLY A 165 -32.67 -9.83 -4.65
N TYR A 166 -31.92 -8.80 -4.21
CA TYR A 166 -30.71 -8.99 -3.41
C TYR A 166 -31.05 -9.74 -2.11
N ASP A 167 -30.42 -10.87 -1.90
CA ASP A 167 -30.62 -11.81 -0.79
C ASP A 167 -29.53 -11.72 0.30
N GLY A 168 -28.67 -10.68 0.25
CA GLY A 168 -27.56 -10.50 1.19
C GLY A 168 -26.23 -10.99 0.66
N THR A 169 -26.16 -11.58 -0.54
CA THR A 169 -24.93 -12.02 -1.19
C THR A 169 -24.79 -11.45 -2.60
N LEU A 170 -23.60 -10.93 -2.92
CA LEU A 170 -23.28 -10.45 -4.27
C LEU A 170 -22.57 -11.57 -5.03
N ARG A 171 -23.24 -12.15 -6.03
CA ARG A 171 -22.58 -13.09 -6.95
C ARG A 171 -21.72 -12.32 -7.94
N VAL A 172 -20.44 -12.20 -7.64
CA VAL A 172 -19.45 -11.59 -8.54
C VAL A 172 -18.79 -12.69 -9.36
N LEU A 173 -18.82 -12.54 -10.69
CA LEU A 173 -18.03 -13.38 -11.60
C LEU A 173 -16.56 -13.02 -11.39
N VAL A 174 -15.84 -13.88 -10.68
CA VAL A 174 -14.40 -13.76 -10.53
C VAL A 174 -13.76 -14.56 -11.64
N PRO A 175 -12.96 -13.96 -12.53
CA PRO A 175 -12.19 -14.71 -13.49
C PRO A 175 -11.28 -15.69 -12.75
N ASP A 176 -11.30 -16.95 -13.11
CA ASP A 176 -10.37 -17.94 -12.57
C ASP A 176 -8.95 -17.56 -12.98
N ALA A 177 -8.22 -16.97 -12.06
CA ALA A 177 -6.82 -16.67 -12.28
C ALA A 177 -6.05 -17.99 -12.39
N ARG A 178 -5.57 -18.30 -13.59
CA ARG A 178 -4.70 -19.46 -13.81
C ARG A 178 -3.40 -19.22 -13.05
N VAL A 179 -3.26 -19.88 -11.93
CA VAL A 179 -2.01 -19.85 -11.17
C VAL A 179 -0.99 -20.66 -11.93
N SER A 180 0.06 -20.02 -12.42
CA SER A 180 1.18 -20.71 -13.05
C SER A 180 1.94 -21.51 -11.98
N VAL A 181 1.82 -22.84 -11.99
CA VAL A 181 2.52 -23.72 -11.05
C VAL A 181 4.05 -23.51 -11.11
N ARG A 182 4.59 -23.19 -12.30
CA ARG A 182 6.00 -22.88 -12.45
C ARG A 182 6.39 -21.60 -11.71
N PHE A 183 5.56 -20.56 -11.76
CA PHE A 183 5.81 -19.31 -11.05
C PHE A 183 5.71 -19.47 -9.53
N THR A 184 4.71 -20.20 -9.04
CA THR A 184 4.56 -20.47 -7.61
C THR A 184 5.68 -21.35 -7.07
N ALA A 185 6.11 -22.38 -7.81
CA ALA A 185 7.23 -23.20 -7.43
C ALA A 185 8.55 -22.39 -7.41
N ALA A 186 8.82 -21.58 -8.44
CA ALA A 186 10.01 -20.74 -8.48
C ALA A 186 10.04 -19.71 -7.34
N SER A 187 8.91 -19.08 -7.02
CA SER A 187 8.83 -18.15 -5.89
C SER A 187 8.99 -18.83 -4.54
N ALA A 188 8.44 -20.04 -4.36
CA ALA A 188 8.61 -20.83 -3.15
C ALA A 188 10.08 -21.23 -2.95
N VAL A 189 10.74 -21.75 -3.99
CA VAL A 189 12.17 -22.11 -3.95
C VAL A 189 13.02 -20.89 -3.61
N LEU A 190 12.72 -19.74 -4.20
CA LEU A 190 13.44 -18.50 -3.94
C LEU A 190 13.24 -18.01 -2.49
N LEU A 191 12.06 -18.12 -1.95
CA LEU A 191 11.78 -17.79 -0.54
C LEU A 191 12.53 -18.73 0.41
N VAL A 192 12.48 -20.03 0.17
CA VAL A 192 13.17 -21.04 0.99
C VAL A 192 14.70 -20.84 0.93
N SER A 193 15.26 -20.57 -0.25
CA SER A 193 16.71 -20.33 -0.39
C SER A 193 17.15 -19.06 0.34
N LEU A 194 16.33 -17.99 0.30
CA LEU A 194 16.63 -16.74 1.00
C LEU A 194 16.50 -16.89 2.53
N THR A 195 15.51 -17.62 3.02
CA THR A 195 15.38 -17.89 4.46
C THR A 195 16.51 -18.80 4.96
N ALA A 196 16.88 -19.82 4.21
CA ALA A 196 18.02 -20.66 4.54
C ALA A 196 19.35 -19.87 4.59
N LEU A 197 19.57 -18.99 3.61
CA LEU A 197 20.75 -18.12 3.56
C LEU A 197 20.80 -17.15 4.75
N THR A 198 19.66 -16.54 5.14
CA THR A 198 19.63 -15.66 6.31
C THR A 198 19.92 -16.41 7.61
N LEU A 199 19.37 -17.63 7.78
CA LEU A 199 19.63 -18.46 8.94
C LEU A 199 21.10 -18.94 9.04
N VAL A 200 21.73 -19.19 7.90
CA VAL A 200 23.16 -19.55 7.85
C VAL A 200 24.04 -18.34 8.20
N LEU A 201 23.68 -17.15 7.72
CA LEU A 201 24.46 -15.93 7.99
C LEU A 201 24.23 -15.37 9.42
N GLU A 202 23.10 -15.69 10.04
CA GLU A 202 22.79 -15.29 11.43
C GLU A 202 23.33 -16.29 12.48
N ARG A 203 23.85 -17.46 12.07
CA ARG A 203 24.56 -18.33 12.99
C ARG A 203 25.86 -17.62 13.39
N PRO A 204 26.04 -17.20 14.66
CA PRO A 204 27.29 -16.64 15.10
C PRO A 204 28.34 -17.73 14.93
N LEU A 205 29.48 -17.36 14.35
CA LEU A 205 30.69 -18.16 14.41
C LEU A 205 31.07 -18.29 15.89
N THR A 206 30.55 -19.31 16.56
CA THR A 206 31.03 -19.77 17.87
C THR A 206 32.28 -20.59 17.68
#